data_d19e69220f19287b0489f8deda14fe3e
#
_entry.id   d19e69220f19287b0489f8deda14fe3e
#
_cell.length_a   1.000
_cell.length_b   1.000
_cell.length_c   1.000
_cell.angle_alpha   90.00
_cell.angle_beta   90.00
_cell.angle_gamma   90.00
#
_symmetry.space_group_name_H-M   'P 1'
#
loop_
_entity.id
_entity.type
_entity.pdbx_description
1 polymer ?
#
loop_
_entity_poly.entity_id
_entity_poly.type
_entity_poly.pdbx_seq_one_letter_code
_entity_poly.pdbx_strand_id
1 'polypeptide(L)'
;MMWPSIALLTFVTAQRLFELVIARRNTMALFARGAREIAPDHYPYMVALHTGWLVGLWMLAAGQPIQLFWFCVFMLLQVLRLWVLATLRERWTTRIIILPGAPLVEGGPYRFFKHPNYMIVTGEIAALPLAFGMPFYALVFSLLNAAILTVRIRAENAALKSAMILK
;
A
#
# COMPACT_ATOMS: atom_id res chain seq x y z
N MET A 1 22.38 -15.82 -12.82
CA MET A 1 21.04 -16.02 -13.44
C MET A 1 20.21 -14.77 -13.21
N MET A 2 19.81 -14.06 -14.28
CA MET A 2 19.07 -12.79 -14.21
C MET A 2 17.54 -12.97 -14.04
N TRP A 3 17.02 -14.15 -14.33
CA TRP A 3 15.58 -14.42 -14.40
C TRP A 3 14.81 -14.27 -13.08
N PRO A 4 15.30 -14.66 -11.89
CA PRO A 4 14.52 -14.57 -10.67
C PRO A 4 14.17 -13.13 -10.29
N SER A 5 15.09 -12.19 -10.41
CA SER A 5 14.84 -10.77 -10.11
C SER A 5 13.86 -10.13 -11.09
N ILE A 6 14.01 -10.43 -12.39
CA ILE A 6 13.08 -9.95 -13.42
C ILE A 6 11.68 -10.54 -13.18
N ALA A 7 11.57 -11.83 -12.88
CA ALA A 7 10.30 -12.47 -12.57
C ALA A 7 9.62 -11.83 -11.34
N LEU A 8 10.38 -11.57 -10.26
CA LEU A 8 9.88 -10.94 -9.05
C LEU A 8 9.40 -9.50 -9.32
N LEU A 9 10.20 -8.70 -10.06
CA LEU A 9 9.81 -7.34 -10.42
C LEU A 9 8.57 -7.31 -11.33
N THR A 10 8.49 -8.24 -12.29
CA THR A 10 7.30 -8.39 -13.14
C THR A 10 6.06 -8.75 -12.33
N PHE A 11 6.19 -9.70 -11.40
CA PHE A 11 5.11 -10.08 -10.49
C PHE A 11 4.63 -8.88 -9.66
N VAL A 12 5.55 -8.15 -9.03
CA VAL A 12 5.21 -6.97 -8.22
C VAL A 12 4.54 -5.90 -9.08
N THR A 13 5.06 -5.63 -10.28
CA THR A 13 4.47 -4.64 -11.19
C THR A 13 3.05 -5.03 -11.60
N ALA A 14 2.85 -6.29 -12.02
CA ALA A 14 1.54 -6.79 -12.40
C ALA A 14 0.54 -6.72 -11.23
N GLN A 15 0.98 -7.11 -10.03
CA GLN A 15 0.16 -7.01 -8.83
C GLN A 15 -0.25 -5.56 -8.53
N ARG A 16 0.68 -4.59 -8.58
CA ARG A 16 0.37 -3.17 -8.35
C ARG A 16 -0.62 -2.62 -9.37
N LEU A 17 -0.47 -2.96 -10.64
CA LEU A 17 -1.40 -2.56 -11.68
C LEU A 17 -2.79 -3.17 -11.43
N PHE A 18 -2.86 -4.45 -11.09
CA PHE A 18 -4.12 -5.12 -10.76
C PHE A 18 -4.83 -4.49 -9.55
N GLU A 19 -4.07 -4.20 -8.49
CA GLU A 19 -4.59 -3.49 -7.32
C GLU A 19 -5.12 -2.10 -7.67
N LEU A 20 -4.44 -1.34 -8.55
CA LEU A 20 -4.94 -0.03 -9.00
C LEU A 20 -6.26 -0.14 -9.76
N VAL A 21 -6.44 -1.19 -10.58
CA VAL A 21 -7.71 -1.45 -11.28
C VAL A 21 -8.84 -1.73 -10.27
N ILE A 22 -8.58 -2.60 -9.29
CA ILE A 22 -9.55 -2.90 -8.22
C ILE A 22 -9.88 -1.62 -7.42
N ALA A 23 -8.87 -0.87 -6.99
CA ALA A 23 -9.06 0.35 -6.23
C ALA A 23 -9.88 1.39 -6.99
N ARG A 24 -9.62 1.57 -8.29
CA ARG A 24 -10.40 2.48 -9.15
C ARG A 24 -11.86 2.05 -9.25
N ARG A 25 -12.12 0.76 -9.50
CA ARG A 25 -13.47 0.20 -9.54
C ARG A 25 -14.21 0.43 -8.22
N ASN A 26 -13.57 0.10 -7.11
CA ASN A 26 -14.15 0.28 -5.78
C ASN A 26 -14.41 1.75 -5.47
N THR A 27 -13.48 2.66 -5.81
CA THR A 27 -13.66 4.10 -5.63
C THR A 27 -14.88 4.62 -6.38
N MET A 28 -15.06 4.23 -7.65
CA MET A 28 -16.23 4.62 -8.44
C MET A 28 -17.54 4.08 -7.83
N ALA A 29 -17.56 2.82 -7.39
CA ALA A 29 -18.71 2.23 -6.74
C ALA A 29 -19.06 2.90 -5.41
N LEU A 30 -18.07 3.31 -4.62
CA LEU A 30 -18.27 4.04 -3.37
C LEU A 30 -18.79 5.46 -3.63
N PHE A 31 -18.29 6.17 -4.64
CA PHE A 31 -18.81 7.49 -5.02
C PHE A 31 -20.27 7.44 -5.48
N ALA A 32 -20.64 6.40 -6.26
CA ALA A 32 -22.04 6.18 -6.64
C ALA A 32 -22.98 5.97 -5.42
N ARG A 33 -22.42 5.56 -4.27
CA ARG A 33 -23.14 5.38 -3.00
C ARG A 33 -23.08 6.62 -2.10
N GLY A 34 -22.56 7.76 -2.58
CA GLY A 34 -22.45 9.00 -1.83
C GLY A 34 -21.21 9.13 -0.96
N ALA A 35 -20.19 8.30 -1.17
CA ALA A 35 -18.92 8.45 -0.48
C ALA A 35 -18.18 9.73 -0.91
N ARG A 36 -17.27 10.20 -0.04
CA ARG A 36 -16.46 11.40 -0.28
C ARG A 36 -14.98 11.08 -0.11
N GLU A 37 -14.15 11.68 -0.98
CA GLU A 37 -12.70 11.65 -0.84
C GLU A 37 -12.25 12.69 0.19
N ILE A 38 -11.33 12.29 1.06
CA ILE A 38 -10.78 13.14 2.10
C ILE A 38 -9.31 13.42 1.79
N ALA A 39 -8.91 14.69 1.94
CA ALA A 39 -7.55 15.18 1.76
C ALA A 39 -6.89 14.65 0.46
N PRO A 40 -7.43 14.96 -0.73
CA PRO A 40 -6.92 14.45 -2.01
C PRO A 40 -5.49 14.91 -2.33
N ASP A 41 -5.03 16.01 -1.74
CA ASP A 41 -3.79 16.71 -2.09
C ASP A 41 -2.53 15.88 -1.86
N HIS A 42 -2.54 14.94 -0.90
CA HIS A 42 -1.38 14.06 -0.65
C HIS A 42 -1.29 12.87 -1.61
N TYR A 43 -2.37 12.55 -2.33
CA TYR A 43 -2.43 11.37 -3.19
C TYR A 43 -1.42 11.38 -4.35
N PRO A 44 -1.20 12.49 -5.09
CA PRO A 44 -0.19 12.55 -6.13
C PRO A 44 1.23 12.24 -5.64
N TYR A 45 1.59 12.72 -4.45
CA TYR A 45 2.91 12.45 -3.85
C TYR A 45 3.10 10.97 -3.52
N MET A 46 2.03 10.32 -3.03
CA MET A 46 2.05 8.88 -2.79
C MET A 46 2.22 8.09 -4.09
N VAL A 47 1.52 8.47 -5.16
CA VAL A 47 1.66 7.85 -6.48
C VAL A 47 3.08 8.05 -7.01
N ALA A 48 3.61 9.28 -6.94
CA ALA A 48 4.97 9.59 -7.38
C ALA A 48 6.02 8.78 -6.62
N LEU A 49 5.88 8.66 -5.28
CA LEU A 49 6.78 7.85 -4.45
C LEU A 49 6.81 6.39 -4.91
N HIS A 50 5.64 5.75 -5.00
CA HIS A 50 5.55 4.33 -5.34
C HIS A 50 5.98 4.04 -6.78
N THR A 51 5.65 4.94 -7.70
CA THR A 51 6.11 4.85 -9.10
C THR A 51 7.63 4.99 -9.18
N GLY A 52 8.21 6.01 -8.53
CA GLY A 52 9.66 6.20 -8.47
C GLY A 52 10.39 5.02 -7.82
N TRP A 53 9.81 4.49 -6.74
CA TRP A 53 10.33 3.29 -6.08
C TRP A 53 10.35 2.07 -7.01
N LEU A 54 9.27 1.82 -7.75
CA LEU A 54 9.18 0.68 -8.64
C LEU A 54 10.06 0.84 -9.89
N VAL A 55 10.05 2.03 -10.49
CA VAL A 55 10.91 2.35 -11.66
C VAL A 55 12.39 2.25 -11.28
N GLY A 56 12.79 2.82 -10.13
CA GLY A 56 14.16 2.72 -9.67
C GLY A 56 14.59 1.27 -9.39
N LEU A 57 13.70 0.42 -8.86
CA LEU A 57 13.98 -1.01 -8.72
C LEU A 57 14.18 -1.69 -10.08
N TRP A 58 13.39 -1.38 -11.08
CA TRP A 58 13.61 -1.90 -12.44
C TRP A 58 14.95 -1.49 -13.02
N MET A 59 15.41 -0.27 -12.75
CA MET A 59 16.68 0.24 -13.25
C MET A 59 17.90 -0.35 -12.52
N LEU A 60 17.77 -0.63 -11.23
CA LEU A 60 18.91 -0.95 -10.36
C LEU A 60 18.95 -2.42 -9.90
N ALA A 61 17.79 -3.07 -9.77
CA ALA A 61 17.67 -4.42 -9.21
C ALA A 61 17.50 -5.52 -10.27
N ALA A 62 17.21 -5.15 -11.52
CA ALA A 62 17.07 -6.13 -12.60
C ALA A 62 18.40 -6.86 -12.81
N GLY A 63 18.39 -8.19 -12.60
CA GLY A 63 19.58 -9.02 -12.69
C GLY A 63 20.37 -9.22 -11.40
N GLN A 64 20.04 -8.53 -10.32
CA GLN A 64 20.68 -8.72 -9.01
C GLN A 64 20.28 -10.06 -8.38
N PRO A 65 21.17 -10.68 -7.58
CA PRO A 65 20.84 -11.88 -6.81
C PRO A 65 19.79 -11.55 -5.75
N ILE A 66 18.94 -12.54 -5.45
CA ILE A 66 17.90 -12.40 -4.44
C ILE A 66 18.39 -12.97 -3.10
N GLN A 67 18.37 -12.17 -2.05
CA GLN A 67 18.63 -12.59 -0.68
C GLN A 67 17.39 -13.30 -0.10
N LEU A 68 17.52 -14.58 0.16
CA LEU A 68 16.40 -15.46 0.53
C LEU A 68 15.64 -14.97 1.78
N PHE A 69 16.34 -14.51 2.81
CA PHE A 69 15.70 -14.03 4.04
C PHE A 69 14.71 -12.89 3.75
N TRP A 70 15.14 -11.82 3.07
CA TRP A 70 14.29 -10.67 2.77
C TRP A 70 13.22 -10.99 1.73
N PHE A 71 13.49 -11.91 0.83
CA PHE A 71 12.48 -12.46 -0.08
C PHE A 71 11.36 -13.16 0.69
N CYS A 72 11.69 -14.02 1.66
CA CYS A 72 10.69 -14.68 2.51
C CYS A 72 9.88 -13.66 3.33
N VAL A 73 10.52 -12.62 3.89
CA VAL A 73 9.82 -11.51 4.57
C VAL A 73 8.87 -10.82 3.62
N PHE A 74 9.32 -10.50 2.40
CA PHE A 74 8.45 -9.88 1.39
C PHE A 74 7.27 -10.77 1.03
N MET A 75 7.47 -12.06 0.83
CA MET A 75 6.38 -13.00 0.52
C MET A 75 5.37 -13.12 1.66
N LEU A 76 5.82 -13.10 2.91
CA LEU A 76 4.92 -13.05 4.07
C LEU A 76 4.06 -11.78 4.04
N LEU A 77 4.65 -10.63 3.74
CA LEU A 77 3.91 -9.37 3.59
C LEU A 77 2.87 -9.44 2.46
N GLN A 78 3.15 -10.16 1.36
CA GLN A 78 2.16 -10.39 0.31
C GLN A 78 0.95 -11.20 0.80
N VAL A 79 1.18 -12.23 1.61
CA VAL A 79 0.08 -13.00 2.23
C VAL A 79 -0.77 -12.11 3.15
N LEU A 80 -0.13 -11.30 3.99
CA LEU A 80 -0.83 -10.35 4.85
C LEU A 80 -1.60 -9.28 4.04
N ARG A 81 -1.05 -8.86 2.92
CA ARG A 81 -1.70 -7.95 1.98
C ARG A 81 -2.97 -8.55 1.40
N LEU A 82 -2.92 -9.79 0.95
CA LEU A 82 -4.10 -10.51 0.46
C LEU A 82 -5.18 -10.61 1.55
N TRP A 83 -4.77 -10.84 2.81
CA TRP A 83 -5.71 -10.85 3.94
C TRP A 83 -6.39 -9.49 4.14
N VAL A 84 -5.66 -8.37 4.03
CA VAL A 84 -6.24 -7.02 4.07
C VAL A 84 -7.23 -6.81 2.93
N LEU A 85 -6.84 -7.14 1.69
CA LEU A 85 -7.71 -6.98 0.52
C LEU A 85 -9.00 -7.82 0.65
N ALA A 86 -8.87 -9.07 1.08
CA ALA A 86 -10.01 -9.98 1.30
C ALA A 86 -10.94 -9.48 2.41
N THR A 87 -10.40 -8.78 3.42
CA THR A 87 -11.20 -8.20 4.52
C THR A 87 -11.94 -6.93 4.07
N LEU A 88 -11.27 -6.02 3.38
CA LEU A 88 -11.86 -4.75 2.93
C LEU A 88 -12.79 -4.91 1.73
N ARG A 89 -12.51 -5.86 0.83
CA ARG A 89 -13.30 -6.12 -0.38
C ARG A 89 -13.59 -4.83 -1.17
N GLU A 90 -14.85 -4.45 -1.30
CA GLU A 90 -15.30 -3.25 -2.02
C GLU A 90 -14.88 -1.93 -1.36
N ARG A 91 -14.45 -1.97 -0.10
CA ARG A 91 -13.94 -0.79 0.61
C ARG A 91 -12.45 -0.57 0.44
N TRP A 92 -11.74 -1.52 -0.18
CA TRP A 92 -10.33 -1.36 -0.43
C TRP A 92 -10.08 -0.35 -1.55
N THR A 93 -9.43 0.75 -1.22
CA THR A 93 -9.09 1.84 -2.15
C THR A 93 -7.68 2.34 -1.86
N THR A 94 -7.05 2.98 -2.86
CA THR A 94 -5.76 3.66 -2.69
C THR A 94 -5.92 5.09 -2.16
N ARG A 95 -7.14 5.63 -2.18
CA ARG A 95 -7.52 6.96 -1.67
C ARG A 95 -8.18 6.84 -0.30
N ILE A 96 -8.24 7.93 0.44
CA ILE A 96 -9.03 7.99 1.68
C ILE A 96 -10.48 8.28 1.29
N ILE A 97 -11.32 7.26 1.30
CA ILE A 97 -12.74 7.36 0.93
C ILE A 97 -13.59 7.06 2.16
N ILE A 98 -14.48 7.97 2.50
CA ILE A 98 -15.44 7.80 3.61
C ILE A 98 -16.84 7.72 3.03
N LEU A 99 -17.55 6.65 3.37
CA LEU A 99 -18.97 6.48 3.11
C LEU A 99 -19.74 6.85 4.39
N PRO A 100 -20.51 7.97 4.40
CA PRO A 100 -21.27 8.38 5.57
C PRO A 100 -22.23 7.29 6.04
N GLY A 101 -22.33 7.10 7.36
CA GLY A 101 -23.21 6.09 7.94
C GLY A 101 -22.73 4.64 7.83
N ALA A 102 -21.66 4.35 7.09
CA ALA A 102 -21.14 2.99 7.02
C ALA A 102 -20.34 2.65 8.30
N PRO A 103 -20.53 1.43 8.88
CA PRO A 103 -19.75 1.00 10.04
C PRO A 103 -18.28 0.82 9.66
N LEU A 104 -17.39 1.01 10.64
CA LEU A 104 -15.95 0.69 10.45
C LEU A 104 -15.76 -0.80 10.20
N VAL A 105 -14.70 -1.13 9.45
CA VAL A 105 -14.29 -2.53 9.28
C VAL A 105 -13.45 -2.92 10.50
N GLU A 106 -13.95 -3.87 11.30
CA GLU A 106 -13.31 -4.35 12.53
C GLU A 106 -12.87 -5.81 12.42
N GLY A 107 -13.09 -6.45 11.25
CA GLY A 107 -12.75 -7.84 11.00
C GLY A 107 -11.31 -8.05 10.51
N GLY A 108 -10.89 -9.32 10.46
CA GLY A 108 -9.58 -9.71 9.93
C GLY A 108 -8.41 -9.02 10.64
N PRO A 109 -7.42 -8.48 9.89
CA PRO A 109 -6.27 -7.80 10.49
C PRO A 109 -6.62 -6.50 11.21
N TYR A 110 -7.78 -5.88 10.92
CA TYR A 110 -8.27 -4.67 11.58
C TYR A 110 -8.69 -4.89 13.03
N ARG A 111 -8.90 -6.16 13.43
CA ARG A 111 -9.13 -6.53 14.83
C ARG A 111 -7.88 -6.33 15.70
N PHE A 112 -6.70 -6.46 15.11
CA PHE A 112 -5.42 -6.40 15.83
C PHE A 112 -4.71 -5.06 15.66
N PHE A 113 -4.84 -4.45 14.49
CA PHE A 113 -4.13 -3.24 14.12
C PHE A 113 -5.10 -2.21 13.53
N LYS A 114 -4.89 -0.95 13.89
CA LYS A 114 -5.72 0.15 13.39
C LYS A 114 -5.49 0.43 11.89
N HIS A 115 -4.24 0.29 11.44
CA HIS A 115 -3.83 0.56 10.07
C HIS A 115 -2.97 -0.56 9.49
N PRO A 116 -3.48 -1.80 9.36
CA PRO A 116 -2.67 -2.95 8.94
C PRO A 116 -2.10 -2.78 7.53
N ASN A 117 -2.86 -2.16 6.61
CA ASN A 117 -2.39 -1.90 5.26
C ASN A 117 -1.14 -0.99 5.24
N TYR A 118 -1.05 0.02 6.10
CA TYR A 118 0.11 0.90 6.15
C TYR A 118 1.34 0.22 6.72
N MET A 119 1.16 -0.68 7.68
CA MET A 119 2.26 -1.52 8.21
C MET A 119 2.83 -2.41 7.12
N ILE A 120 1.96 -3.05 6.33
CA ILE A 120 2.37 -3.91 5.21
C ILE A 120 3.13 -3.10 4.16
N VAL A 121 2.60 -1.95 3.73
CA VAL A 121 3.26 -1.08 2.75
C VAL A 121 4.64 -0.64 3.24
N THR A 122 4.76 -0.27 4.52
CA THR A 122 6.06 0.11 5.11
C THR A 122 7.05 -1.05 5.05
N GLY A 123 6.59 -2.25 5.39
CA GLY A 123 7.42 -3.46 5.29
C GLY A 123 7.84 -3.78 3.85
N GLU A 124 6.92 -3.67 2.88
CA GLU A 124 7.20 -3.95 1.46
C GLU A 124 8.21 -2.96 0.85
N ILE A 125 8.09 -1.68 1.18
CA ILE A 125 9.01 -0.62 0.72
C ILE A 125 10.44 -0.91 1.17
N ALA A 126 10.62 -1.48 2.35
CA ALA A 126 11.92 -1.87 2.88
C ALA A 126 12.37 -3.25 2.38
N ALA A 127 11.52 -4.27 2.50
CA ALA A 127 11.90 -5.66 2.30
C ALA A 127 12.27 -5.98 0.86
N LEU A 128 11.59 -5.42 -0.14
CA LEU A 128 11.88 -5.73 -1.54
C LEU A 128 13.24 -5.20 -1.99
N PRO A 129 13.65 -3.93 -1.73
CA PRO A 129 15.01 -3.50 -2.04
C PRO A 129 16.08 -4.27 -1.24
N LEU A 130 15.81 -4.62 0.02
CA LEU A 130 16.71 -5.44 0.83
C LEU A 130 16.89 -6.84 0.23
N ALA A 131 15.82 -7.41 -0.36
CA ALA A 131 15.93 -8.69 -1.07
C ALA A 131 16.88 -8.62 -2.28
N PHE A 132 17.09 -7.43 -2.86
CA PHE A 132 18.07 -7.20 -3.92
C PHE A 132 19.41 -6.65 -3.41
N GLY A 133 19.64 -6.65 -2.09
CA GLY A 133 20.89 -6.16 -1.50
C GLY A 133 21.08 -4.64 -1.58
N MET A 134 19.99 -3.88 -1.59
CA MET A 134 20.00 -2.42 -1.76
C MET A 134 19.59 -1.67 -0.46
N PRO A 135 20.38 -1.73 0.65
CA PRO A 135 19.96 -1.18 1.94
C PRO A 135 19.81 0.34 1.94
N PHE A 136 20.65 1.05 1.21
CA PHE A 136 20.55 2.51 1.11
C PHE A 136 19.26 2.93 0.39
N TYR A 137 18.90 2.24 -0.69
CA TYR A 137 17.65 2.45 -1.40
C TYR A 137 16.44 2.18 -0.50
N ALA A 138 16.46 1.07 0.23
CA ALA A 138 15.45 0.73 1.22
C ALA A 138 15.28 1.85 2.27
N LEU A 139 16.39 2.35 2.81
CA LEU A 139 16.38 3.44 3.81
C LEU A 139 15.74 4.72 3.27
N VAL A 140 16.20 5.19 2.10
CA VAL A 140 15.69 6.42 1.48
C VAL A 140 14.19 6.35 1.25
N PHE A 141 13.72 5.29 0.58
CA PHE A 141 12.29 5.16 0.30
C PHE A 141 11.44 4.87 1.54
N SER A 142 11.99 4.22 2.56
CA SER A 142 11.30 4.05 3.85
C SER A 142 11.09 5.37 4.56
N LEU A 143 12.09 6.27 4.57
CA LEU A 143 11.96 7.60 5.16
C LEU A 143 10.93 8.46 4.40
N LEU A 144 10.99 8.47 3.08
CA LEU A 144 10.02 9.19 2.25
C LEU A 144 8.60 8.65 2.45
N ASN A 145 8.45 7.33 2.50
CA ASN A 145 7.16 6.67 2.76
C ASN A 145 6.64 7.02 4.16
N ALA A 146 7.49 7.02 5.19
CA ALA A 146 7.10 7.38 6.55
C ALA A 146 6.58 8.83 6.63
N ALA A 147 7.21 9.76 5.91
CA ALA A 147 6.75 11.15 5.84
C ALA A 147 5.34 11.24 5.22
N ILE A 148 5.11 10.59 4.07
CA ILE A 148 3.80 10.60 3.39
C ILE A 148 2.74 9.88 4.24
N LEU A 149 3.06 8.72 4.84
CA LEU A 149 2.15 7.98 5.69
C LEU A 149 1.76 8.76 6.94
N THR A 150 2.66 9.55 7.52
CA THR A 150 2.33 10.42 8.67
C THR A 150 1.22 11.40 8.31
N VAL A 151 1.33 12.07 7.16
CA VAL A 151 0.29 12.98 6.65
C VAL A 151 -1.02 12.22 6.43
N ARG A 152 -0.95 11.07 5.77
CA ARG A 152 -2.11 10.25 5.43
C ARG A 152 -2.85 9.73 6.67
N ILE A 153 -2.13 9.19 7.65
CA ILE A 153 -2.71 8.66 8.90
C ILE A 153 -3.40 9.77 9.69
N ARG A 154 -2.79 10.97 9.75
CA ARG A 154 -3.40 12.13 10.42
C ARG A 154 -4.71 12.54 9.73
N ALA A 155 -4.72 12.64 8.40
CA ALA A 155 -5.90 12.99 7.63
C ALA A 155 -7.02 11.95 7.80
N GLU A 156 -6.70 10.66 7.70
CA GLU A 156 -7.66 9.57 7.88
C GLU A 156 -8.24 9.54 9.29
N ASN A 157 -7.40 9.67 10.33
CA ASN A 157 -7.86 9.72 11.72
C ASN A 157 -8.77 10.91 12.00
N ALA A 158 -8.46 12.09 11.46
CA ALA A 158 -9.31 13.28 11.60
C ALA A 158 -10.67 13.06 10.94
N ALA A 159 -10.69 12.49 9.74
CA ALA A 159 -11.91 12.22 8.99
C ALA A 159 -12.81 11.16 9.68
N LEU A 160 -12.21 10.10 10.22
CA LEU A 160 -12.93 9.06 10.96
C LEU A 160 -13.55 9.61 12.25
N LYS A 161 -12.85 10.50 12.98
CA LYS A 161 -13.40 11.17 14.16
C LYS A 161 -14.62 12.04 13.79
N SER A 162 -14.53 12.85 12.73
CA SER A 162 -15.63 13.68 12.26
C SER A 162 -16.85 12.84 11.83
N ALA A 163 -16.63 11.72 11.17
CA ALA A 163 -17.70 10.81 10.74
C ALA A 163 -18.40 10.10 11.92
N MET A 164 -17.71 9.92 13.07
CA MET A 164 -18.32 9.34 14.29
C MET A 164 -19.11 10.36 15.11
N ILE A 165 -18.76 11.64 15.05
CA ILE A 165 -19.48 12.72 15.79
C ILE A 165 -20.82 13.04 15.14
N LEU A 166 -20.97 12.77 13.84
CA LEU A 166 -22.20 13.04 13.07
C LEU A 166 -23.24 11.89 13.13
N LYS A 167 -23.03 10.91 13.98
CA LYS A 167 -24.00 9.86 14.35
C LYS A 167 -24.69 10.19 15.66
#